data_8ba56ce0edbf10c51168bdf66d57e10b
#
_entry.id   8ba56ce0edbf10c51168bdf66d57e10b
#
_cell.length_a   1.000
_cell.length_b   1.000
_cell.length_c   1.000
_cell.angle_alpha   90.00
_cell.angle_beta   90.00
_cell.angle_gamma   90.00
#
_symmetry.space_group_name_H-M   'P 1'
#
loop_
_entity.id
_entity.type
_entity.pdbx_description
1 polymer ?
#
loop_
_entity_poly.entity_id
_entity_poly.type
_entity_poly.pdbx_seq_one_letter_code
_entity_poly.pdbx_strand_id
1 'polypeptide(L)'
;MELRVLKYFLTVADEGNITRAADILHVTQPTLSRQMMELEDEMGTPLLIRGKRSVTLTDEGFLFRQQAETIVELADKLEHTFTDRKDIICGTIRIGATEALGGRTLAVYMKEFREKYPNVQFDLYNGMADNIKEMTERGLLDLGLVMEPIDTAKFEYVRLPQKETWGILIRQDHELAGKETVTAEDIKQYPLIMPGREKAKDQILHWMQCEEQHLNIPAYYNILSNAALLVQAGMGCAVCLDGALSIHADPALCFRQITPAHITRSVILWKKNHLFSQAASLFVQTIQEQ
;
A
#
# COMPACT_ATOMS: atom_id res chain seq x y z
N MET A 1 6.37 30.29 1.03
CA MET A 1 7.01 28.98 0.71
C MET A 1 6.81 28.67 -0.77
N GLU A 2 7.88 28.40 -1.52
CA GLU A 2 7.85 28.08 -2.95
C GLU A 2 8.04 26.56 -3.16
N LEU A 3 7.43 25.97 -4.20
CA LEU A 3 7.57 24.56 -4.54
C LEU A 3 9.03 24.14 -4.73
N ARG A 4 9.85 25.02 -5.29
CA ARG A 4 11.28 24.81 -5.46
C ARG A 4 11.99 24.58 -4.12
N VAL A 5 11.60 25.33 -3.08
CA VAL A 5 12.20 25.21 -1.74
C VAL A 5 11.82 23.87 -1.09
N LEU A 6 10.59 23.37 -1.34
CA LEU A 6 10.19 22.02 -0.91
C LEU A 6 11.06 20.95 -1.59
N LYS A 7 11.29 21.03 -2.91
CA LYS A 7 12.19 20.12 -3.63
C LYS A 7 13.61 20.18 -3.08
N TYR A 8 14.10 21.36 -2.72
CA TYR A 8 15.40 21.54 -2.07
C TYR A 8 15.47 20.85 -0.72
N PHE A 9 14.46 21.04 0.12
CA PHE A 9 14.39 20.40 1.43
C PHE A 9 14.35 18.86 1.32
N LEU A 10 13.54 18.31 0.43
CA LEU A 10 13.45 16.87 0.20
C LEU A 10 14.79 16.30 -0.24
N THR A 11 15.48 16.95 -1.18
CA THR A 11 16.82 16.51 -1.63
C THR A 11 17.84 16.57 -0.49
N VAL A 12 17.79 17.59 0.37
CA VAL A 12 18.68 17.67 1.55
C VAL A 12 18.39 16.56 2.55
N ALA A 13 17.10 16.25 2.76
CA ALA A 13 16.67 15.18 3.66
C ALA A 13 17.11 13.80 3.16
N ASP A 14 17.01 13.54 1.85
CA ASP A 14 17.40 12.27 1.22
C ASP A 14 18.92 12.06 1.23
N GLU A 15 19.68 13.10 0.88
CA GLU A 15 21.14 13.01 0.81
C GLU A 15 21.82 13.06 2.18
N GLY A 16 21.15 13.57 3.19
CA GLY A 16 21.73 13.77 4.53
C GLY A 16 22.98 14.66 4.52
N ASN A 17 23.20 15.43 3.43
CA ASN A 17 24.38 16.26 3.23
C ASN A 17 24.10 17.44 2.30
N ILE A 18 24.23 18.67 2.82
CA ILE A 18 23.89 19.89 2.06
C ILE A 18 24.78 20.08 0.82
N THR A 19 26.05 19.70 0.88
CA THR A 19 26.97 19.85 -0.27
C THR A 19 26.57 18.92 -1.40
N ARG A 20 26.31 17.64 -1.12
CA ARG A 20 25.83 16.68 -2.12
C ARG A 20 24.48 17.07 -2.69
N ALA A 21 23.57 17.51 -1.84
CA ALA A 21 22.26 18.00 -2.29
C ALA A 21 22.41 19.23 -3.21
N ALA A 22 23.32 20.14 -2.91
CA ALA A 22 23.60 21.32 -3.75
C ALA A 22 24.14 20.93 -5.13
N ASP A 23 25.04 19.93 -5.19
CA ASP A 23 25.57 19.40 -6.45
C ASP A 23 24.45 18.79 -7.32
N ILE A 24 23.56 17.98 -6.72
CA ILE A 24 22.41 17.37 -7.41
C ILE A 24 21.43 18.44 -7.92
N LEU A 25 21.19 19.46 -7.10
CA LEU A 25 20.27 20.56 -7.44
C LEU A 25 20.90 21.63 -8.35
N HIS A 26 22.16 21.48 -8.72
CA HIS A 26 22.93 22.45 -9.52
C HIS A 26 22.91 23.86 -8.95
N VAL A 27 22.99 23.98 -7.62
CA VAL A 27 23.10 25.26 -6.90
C VAL A 27 24.34 25.27 -6.02
N THR A 28 24.74 26.47 -5.53
CA THR A 28 25.86 26.54 -4.60
C THR A 28 25.43 26.14 -3.18
N GLN A 29 26.32 25.48 -2.44
CA GLN A 29 26.06 25.09 -1.05
C GLN A 29 25.63 26.26 -0.15
N PRO A 30 26.24 27.47 -0.23
CA PRO A 30 25.78 28.62 0.55
C PRO A 30 24.32 29.04 0.21
N THR A 31 23.96 28.97 -1.07
CA THR A 31 22.59 29.27 -1.52
C THR A 31 21.59 28.26 -0.94
N LEU A 32 21.88 26.94 -1.04
CA LEU A 32 21.01 25.91 -0.50
C LEU A 32 20.89 26.01 1.02
N SER A 33 22.02 26.22 1.72
CA SER A 33 22.01 26.38 3.18
C SER A 33 21.19 27.59 3.64
N ARG A 34 21.25 28.67 2.92
CA ARG A 34 20.45 29.87 3.19
C ARG A 34 18.95 29.61 2.97
N GLN A 35 18.58 28.94 1.88
CA GLN A 35 17.18 28.57 1.59
C GLN A 35 16.59 27.65 2.67
N MET A 36 17.42 26.73 3.22
CA MET A 36 16.97 25.89 4.35
C MET A 36 16.77 26.70 5.62
N MET A 37 17.62 27.67 5.92
CA MET A 37 17.43 28.58 7.07
C MET A 37 16.17 29.43 6.91
N GLU A 38 15.96 30.01 5.75
CA GLU A 38 14.79 30.82 5.43
C GLU A 38 13.49 30.00 5.54
N LEU A 39 13.53 28.72 5.15
CA LEU A 39 12.41 27.78 5.31
C LEU A 39 12.13 27.49 6.80
N GLU A 40 13.16 27.21 7.59
CA GLU A 40 13.03 26.97 9.04
C GLU A 40 12.48 28.21 9.76
N ASP A 41 12.95 29.41 9.37
CA ASP A 41 12.43 30.68 9.91
C ASP A 41 10.95 30.89 9.53
N GLU A 42 10.55 30.59 8.28
CA GLU A 42 9.17 30.68 7.81
C GLU A 42 8.26 29.70 8.56
N MET A 43 8.74 28.49 8.88
CA MET A 43 8.00 27.47 9.64
C MET A 43 8.01 27.72 11.15
N GLY A 44 8.90 28.59 11.63
CA GLY A 44 9.04 28.93 13.05
C GLY A 44 9.63 27.78 13.90
N THR A 45 10.21 26.77 13.26
CA THR A 45 10.81 25.62 13.96
C THR A 45 11.97 25.05 13.15
N PRO A 46 13.03 24.54 13.80
CA PRO A 46 14.10 23.85 13.10
C PRO A 46 13.60 22.53 12.53
N LEU A 47 13.87 22.30 11.24
CA LEU A 47 13.53 21.07 10.52
C LEU A 47 14.74 20.14 10.37
N LEU A 48 15.96 20.72 10.48
CA LEU A 48 17.21 20.04 10.23
C LEU A 48 18.16 20.13 11.45
N ILE A 49 18.74 18.99 11.82
CA ILE A 49 19.84 18.90 12.78
C ILE A 49 21.13 18.91 11.97
N ARG A 50 21.95 19.98 12.14
CA ARG A 50 23.18 20.16 11.38
C ARG A 50 24.38 19.64 12.15
N GLY A 51 24.94 18.52 11.69
CA GLY A 51 26.22 17.97 12.18
C GLY A 51 27.43 18.49 11.40
N LYS A 52 28.63 18.08 11.80
CA LYS A 52 29.87 18.50 11.11
C LYS A 52 29.98 17.98 9.66
N ARG A 53 29.39 16.85 9.33
CA ARG A 53 29.45 16.19 8.00
C ARG A 53 28.13 15.64 7.51
N SER A 54 27.08 15.69 8.31
CA SER A 54 25.76 15.15 7.99
C SER A 54 24.67 16.07 8.48
N VAL A 55 23.51 15.93 7.85
CA VAL A 55 22.26 16.58 8.24
C VAL A 55 21.23 15.48 8.47
N THR A 56 20.47 15.59 9.56
CA THR A 56 19.34 14.69 9.86
C THR A 56 18.09 15.53 10.12
N LEU A 57 16.93 14.93 10.04
CA LEU A 57 15.67 15.60 10.32
C LEU A 57 15.41 15.68 11.84
N THR A 58 14.75 16.75 12.27
CA THR A 58 14.06 16.81 13.57
C THR A 58 12.74 16.03 13.48
N ASP A 59 12.01 15.87 14.59
CA ASP A 59 10.67 15.28 14.58
C ASP A 59 9.71 16.13 13.72
N GLU A 60 9.79 17.46 13.84
CA GLU A 60 9.06 18.40 12.98
C GLU A 60 9.51 18.29 11.51
N GLY A 61 10.81 18.06 11.27
CA GLY A 61 11.36 17.83 9.95
C GLY A 61 10.82 16.56 9.28
N PHE A 62 10.63 15.48 10.03
CA PHE A 62 9.98 14.27 9.53
C PHE A 62 8.52 14.52 9.13
N LEU A 63 7.76 15.22 9.97
CA LEU A 63 6.39 15.60 9.68
C LEU A 63 6.33 16.52 8.44
N PHE A 64 7.20 17.52 8.38
CA PHE A 64 7.29 18.44 7.25
C PHE A 64 7.65 17.71 5.95
N ARG A 65 8.59 16.76 5.99
CA ARG A 65 8.97 15.91 4.85
C ARG A 65 7.75 15.23 4.25
N GLN A 66 6.94 14.56 5.06
CA GLN A 66 5.75 13.85 4.61
C GLN A 66 4.75 14.78 3.88
N GLN A 67 4.55 15.99 4.40
CA GLN A 67 3.67 16.97 3.77
C GLN A 67 4.29 17.57 2.50
N ALA A 68 5.60 17.84 2.51
CA ALA A 68 6.32 18.37 1.36
C ALA A 68 6.33 17.39 0.18
N GLU A 69 6.56 16.09 0.42
CA GLU A 69 6.44 15.02 -0.57
C GLU A 69 5.06 15.05 -1.23
N THR A 70 3.99 15.11 -0.43
CA THR A 70 2.61 15.19 -0.92
C THR A 70 2.38 16.40 -1.84
N ILE A 71 2.86 17.57 -1.44
CA ILE A 71 2.67 18.82 -2.23
C ILE A 71 3.44 18.75 -3.54
N VAL A 72 4.70 18.28 -3.52
CA VAL A 72 5.54 18.16 -4.72
C VAL A 72 4.93 17.15 -5.69
N GLU A 73 4.46 15.99 -5.21
CA GLU A 73 3.80 14.99 -6.04
C GLU A 73 2.53 15.51 -6.71
N LEU A 74 1.71 16.27 -5.97
CA LEU A 74 0.50 16.89 -6.53
C LEU A 74 0.83 17.96 -7.59
N ALA A 75 1.90 18.73 -7.38
CA ALA A 75 2.35 19.73 -8.35
C ALA A 75 2.91 19.07 -9.62
N ASP A 76 3.75 18.04 -9.48
CA ASP A 76 4.27 17.27 -10.60
C ASP A 76 3.14 16.61 -11.40
N LYS A 77 2.11 16.08 -10.71
CA LYS A 77 0.90 15.54 -11.33
C LYS A 77 0.14 16.60 -12.16
N LEU A 78 0.06 17.83 -11.63
CA LEU A 78 -0.55 18.95 -12.34
C LEU A 78 0.24 19.30 -13.61
N GLU A 79 1.57 19.40 -13.54
CA GLU A 79 2.44 19.69 -14.69
C GLU A 79 2.28 18.61 -15.77
N HIS A 80 2.27 17.31 -15.40
CA HIS A 80 2.07 16.21 -16.32
C HIS A 80 0.69 16.23 -17.01
N THR A 81 -0.36 16.61 -16.29
CA THR A 81 -1.71 16.70 -16.85
C THR A 81 -1.81 17.69 -18.03
N PHE A 82 -0.98 18.72 -18.07
CA PHE A 82 -0.99 19.75 -19.12
C PHE A 82 0.13 19.62 -20.17
N THR A 83 1.16 18.83 -19.92
CA THR A 83 2.26 18.59 -20.88
C THR A 83 1.92 17.51 -21.91
N ASP A 84 0.98 16.61 -21.63
CA ASP A 84 0.61 15.48 -22.49
C ASP A 84 -0.29 15.87 -23.68
N ARG A 85 0.07 16.95 -24.39
CA ARG A 85 -0.68 17.42 -25.58
C ARG A 85 -0.21 16.80 -26.90
N LYS A 86 0.39 15.61 -26.91
CA LYS A 86 0.75 14.91 -28.16
C LYS A 86 0.23 13.48 -28.07
N ASP A 87 -0.11 12.92 -29.23
CA ASP A 87 -0.72 11.60 -29.50
C ASP A 87 -0.02 10.38 -28.85
N ILE A 88 0.91 10.57 -27.95
CA ILE A 88 1.66 9.51 -27.26
C ILE A 88 1.19 9.46 -25.82
N ILE A 89 0.44 8.40 -25.49
CA ILE A 89 0.05 8.12 -24.11
C ILE A 89 1.29 7.74 -23.30
N CYS A 90 1.62 8.53 -22.29
CA CYS A 90 2.77 8.34 -21.41
C CYS A 90 2.45 8.81 -19.98
N GLY A 91 3.38 8.61 -19.06
CA GLY A 91 3.27 9.02 -17.66
C GLY A 91 3.19 7.84 -16.71
N THR A 92 3.10 8.13 -15.41
CA THR A 92 3.08 7.14 -14.34
C THR A 92 1.68 7.01 -13.76
N ILE A 93 1.19 5.77 -13.66
CA ILE A 93 -0.06 5.41 -12.96
C ILE A 93 0.31 4.84 -11.60
N ARG A 94 -0.13 5.50 -10.52
CA ARG A 94 0.16 5.10 -9.14
C ARG A 94 -0.98 4.26 -8.59
N ILE A 95 -0.66 3.03 -8.18
CA ILE A 95 -1.65 2.06 -7.70
C ILE A 95 -1.25 1.56 -6.32
N GLY A 96 -2.13 1.73 -5.35
CA GLY A 96 -2.01 1.06 -4.06
C GLY A 96 -2.61 -0.34 -4.13
N ALA A 97 -1.94 -1.34 -3.58
CA ALA A 97 -2.44 -2.71 -3.57
C ALA A 97 -2.28 -3.36 -2.20
N THR A 98 -3.33 -4.06 -1.75
CA THR A 98 -3.22 -5.03 -0.65
C THR A 98 -2.71 -6.36 -1.19
N GLU A 99 -2.09 -7.19 -0.34
CA GLU A 99 -1.76 -8.57 -0.70
C GLU A 99 -3.04 -9.41 -0.82
N ALA A 100 -3.49 -9.64 -2.05
CA ALA A 100 -4.71 -10.36 -2.39
C ALA A 100 -4.61 -11.01 -3.77
N LEU A 101 -5.44 -12.03 -4.05
CA LEU A 101 -5.51 -12.69 -5.37
C LEU A 101 -5.82 -11.71 -6.50
N GLY A 102 -6.58 -10.66 -6.21
CA GLY A 102 -6.87 -9.60 -7.16
C GLY A 102 -5.63 -8.95 -7.75
N GLY A 103 -4.48 -9.01 -7.08
CA GLY A 103 -3.19 -8.56 -7.60
C GLY A 103 -2.77 -9.27 -8.88
N ARG A 104 -3.13 -10.54 -9.07
CA ARG A 104 -2.85 -11.28 -10.32
C ARG A 104 -3.62 -10.70 -11.49
N THR A 105 -4.91 -10.38 -11.29
CA THR A 105 -5.74 -9.75 -12.32
C THR A 105 -5.24 -8.35 -12.64
N LEU A 106 -4.92 -7.57 -11.61
CA LEU A 106 -4.32 -6.25 -11.80
C LEU A 106 -3.02 -6.34 -12.63
N ALA A 107 -2.15 -7.30 -12.35
CA ALA A 107 -0.90 -7.49 -13.10
C ALA A 107 -1.15 -7.84 -14.59
N VAL A 108 -2.20 -8.61 -14.88
CA VAL A 108 -2.62 -8.88 -16.28
C VAL A 108 -3.09 -7.59 -16.95
N TYR A 109 -3.96 -6.81 -16.32
CA TYR A 109 -4.43 -5.52 -16.86
C TYR A 109 -3.28 -4.55 -17.12
N MET A 110 -2.33 -4.45 -16.18
CA MET A 110 -1.14 -3.61 -16.34
C MET A 110 -0.28 -4.05 -17.51
N LYS A 111 -0.07 -5.37 -17.68
CA LYS A 111 0.69 -5.95 -18.80
C LYS A 111 0.04 -5.60 -20.13
N GLU A 112 -1.26 -5.92 -20.29
CA GLU A 112 -2.02 -5.68 -21.52
C GLU A 112 -2.06 -4.17 -21.86
N PHE A 113 -2.27 -3.32 -20.87
CA PHE A 113 -2.26 -1.88 -21.05
C PHE A 113 -0.89 -1.36 -21.51
N ARG A 114 0.21 -1.86 -20.95
CA ARG A 114 1.56 -1.47 -21.33
C ARG A 114 1.96 -1.98 -22.72
N GLU A 115 1.46 -3.12 -23.15
CA GLU A 115 1.65 -3.61 -24.52
C GLU A 115 1.03 -2.64 -25.53
N LYS A 116 -0.11 -2.04 -25.21
CA LYS A 116 -0.77 -1.03 -26.04
C LYS A 116 -0.14 0.38 -25.91
N TYR A 117 0.34 0.73 -24.70
CA TYR A 117 0.91 2.04 -24.38
C TYR A 117 2.30 1.89 -23.72
N PRO A 118 3.36 1.62 -24.51
CA PRO A 118 4.69 1.24 -23.99
C PRO A 118 5.37 2.32 -23.13
N ASN A 119 4.99 3.59 -23.31
CA ASN A 119 5.55 4.73 -22.57
C ASN A 119 4.88 4.98 -21.21
N VAL A 120 3.88 4.17 -20.83
CA VAL A 120 3.27 4.24 -19.51
C VAL A 120 4.09 3.42 -18.52
N GLN A 121 4.30 3.99 -17.35
CA GLN A 121 4.92 3.35 -16.18
C GLN A 121 3.86 3.13 -15.11
N PHE A 122 4.04 2.09 -14.31
CA PHE A 122 3.23 1.82 -13.14
C PHE A 122 4.11 1.94 -11.89
N ASP A 123 3.60 2.62 -10.89
CA ASP A 123 4.20 2.71 -9.56
C ASP A 123 3.27 2.01 -8.57
N LEU A 124 3.78 0.95 -7.92
CA LEU A 124 3.00 0.10 -7.04
C LEU A 124 3.37 0.36 -5.58
N TYR A 125 2.41 0.80 -4.81
CA TYR A 125 2.49 0.95 -3.35
C TYR A 125 1.80 -0.22 -2.66
N ASN A 126 2.52 -0.98 -1.83
CA ASN A 126 1.92 -2.03 -1.00
C ASN A 126 1.56 -1.49 0.38
N GLY A 127 0.32 -1.70 0.81
CA GLY A 127 -0.13 -1.17 2.08
C GLY A 127 -1.45 -1.77 2.57
N MET A 128 -1.86 -1.32 3.76
CA MET A 128 -3.17 -1.67 4.30
C MET A 128 -4.29 -0.94 3.55
N ALA A 129 -5.45 -1.60 3.44
CA ALA A 129 -6.59 -1.08 2.70
C ALA A 129 -7.04 0.32 3.15
N ASP A 130 -6.92 0.64 4.44
CA ASP A 130 -7.36 1.94 4.95
C ASP A 130 -6.39 3.05 4.55
N ASN A 131 -5.06 2.79 4.57
CA ASN A 131 -4.05 3.71 4.05
C ASN A 131 -4.20 3.91 2.53
N ILE A 132 -4.41 2.83 1.77
CA ILE A 132 -4.64 2.90 0.33
C ILE A 132 -5.86 3.76 0.01
N LYS A 133 -6.98 3.57 0.73
CA LYS A 133 -8.19 4.38 0.57
C LYS A 133 -7.92 5.85 0.88
N GLU A 134 -7.24 6.16 1.97
CA GLU A 134 -6.88 7.52 2.34
C GLU A 134 -5.99 8.18 1.26
N MET A 135 -4.93 7.49 0.83
CA MET A 135 -4.04 8.00 -0.22
C MET A 135 -4.78 8.22 -1.54
N THR A 136 -5.70 7.32 -1.91
CA THR A 136 -6.54 7.46 -3.11
C THR A 136 -7.52 8.64 -2.96
N GLU A 137 -8.12 8.82 -1.79
CA GLU A 137 -9.00 9.97 -1.49
C GLU A 137 -8.25 11.30 -1.60
N ARG A 138 -6.99 11.33 -1.14
CA ARG A 138 -6.09 12.50 -1.22
C ARG A 138 -5.50 12.71 -2.62
N GLY A 139 -5.67 11.78 -3.55
CA GLY A 139 -5.14 11.85 -4.92
C GLY A 139 -3.65 11.51 -5.05
N LEU A 140 -3.04 10.95 -4.02
CA LEU A 140 -1.66 10.45 -4.04
C LEU A 140 -1.54 9.16 -4.84
N LEU A 141 -2.58 8.33 -4.80
CA LEU A 141 -2.75 7.17 -5.67
C LEU A 141 -3.87 7.45 -6.67
N ASP A 142 -3.71 6.97 -7.89
CA ASP A 142 -4.75 7.02 -8.92
C ASP A 142 -5.80 5.95 -8.66
N LEU A 143 -5.36 4.73 -8.31
CA LEU A 143 -6.22 3.59 -8.04
C LEU A 143 -5.79 2.86 -6.77
N GLY A 144 -6.73 2.11 -6.19
CA GLY A 144 -6.47 1.22 -5.06
C GLY A 144 -7.06 -0.18 -5.29
N LEU A 145 -6.26 -1.22 -5.16
CA LEU A 145 -6.72 -2.61 -5.07
C LEU A 145 -6.92 -2.96 -3.60
N VAL A 146 -8.15 -3.15 -3.20
CA VAL A 146 -8.53 -3.47 -1.80
C VAL A 146 -9.64 -4.50 -1.76
N MET A 147 -9.98 -4.96 -0.54
CA MET A 147 -11.09 -5.88 -0.31
C MET A 147 -12.39 -5.13 0.00
N GLU A 148 -13.52 -5.70 -0.41
CA GLU A 148 -14.85 -5.25 0.05
C GLU A 148 -14.95 -5.34 1.59
N PRO A 149 -15.81 -4.52 2.25
CA PRO A 149 -16.74 -3.52 1.70
C PRO A 149 -16.08 -2.17 1.38
N ILE A 150 -16.66 -1.45 0.41
CA ILE A 150 -16.21 -0.14 -0.07
C ILE A 150 -17.22 0.95 0.30
N ASP A 151 -16.72 2.11 0.69
CA ASP A 151 -17.53 3.32 0.84
C ASP A 151 -17.86 3.91 -0.55
N THR A 152 -19.05 3.60 -1.03
CA THR A 152 -19.54 4.04 -2.34
C THR A 152 -19.89 5.53 -2.39
N ALA A 153 -19.86 6.26 -1.26
CA ALA A 153 -20.02 7.70 -1.27
C ALA A 153 -18.78 8.41 -1.81
N LYS A 154 -17.61 7.88 -1.50
CA LYS A 154 -16.30 8.48 -1.83
C LYS A 154 -15.66 7.91 -3.09
N PHE A 155 -15.93 6.63 -3.40
CA PHE A 155 -15.22 5.89 -4.44
C PHE A 155 -16.19 5.32 -5.49
N GLU A 156 -15.69 5.28 -6.72
CA GLU A 156 -16.14 4.36 -7.76
C GLU A 156 -15.26 3.13 -7.73
N TYR A 157 -15.74 2.00 -8.21
CA TYR A 157 -14.97 0.76 -8.21
C TYR A 157 -15.49 -0.27 -9.21
N VAL A 158 -14.59 -1.18 -9.58
CA VAL A 158 -14.91 -2.42 -10.33
C VAL A 158 -14.59 -3.61 -9.44
N ARG A 159 -15.52 -4.57 -9.37
CA ARG A 159 -15.29 -5.85 -8.69
C ARG A 159 -14.50 -6.78 -9.58
N LEU A 160 -13.44 -7.36 -9.04
CA LEU A 160 -12.72 -8.39 -9.75
C LEU A 160 -13.48 -9.72 -9.70
N PRO A 161 -13.37 -10.57 -10.75
CA PRO A 161 -14.16 -11.80 -10.84
C PRO A 161 -13.78 -12.85 -9.78
N GLN A 162 -12.52 -12.82 -9.30
CA GLN A 162 -12.03 -13.80 -8.34
C GLN A 162 -12.70 -13.61 -6.97
N LYS A 163 -13.11 -14.72 -6.41
CA LYS A 163 -13.55 -14.82 -5.01
C LYS A 163 -12.36 -15.26 -4.18
N GLU A 164 -12.23 -14.69 -3.02
CA GLU A 164 -11.24 -15.06 -2.02
C GLU A 164 -11.93 -15.59 -0.78
N THR A 165 -11.40 -16.64 -0.19
CA THR A 165 -11.98 -17.28 0.98
C THR A 165 -11.06 -17.16 2.18
N TRP A 166 -11.65 -16.95 3.33
CA TRP A 166 -10.93 -16.99 4.59
C TRP A 166 -10.56 -18.43 4.96
N GLY A 167 -9.43 -18.58 5.60
CA GLY A 167 -8.91 -19.84 6.09
C GLY A 167 -7.75 -19.66 7.05
N ILE A 168 -7.01 -20.72 7.24
CA ILE A 168 -5.79 -20.72 8.03
C ILE A 168 -4.60 -21.18 7.18
N LEU A 169 -3.49 -20.47 7.36
CA LEU A 169 -2.18 -20.87 6.87
C LEU A 169 -1.48 -21.61 8.00
N ILE A 170 -1.02 -22.80 7.75
CA ILE A 170 -0.40 -23.71 8.70
C ILE A 170 0.79 -24.42 8.06
N ARG A 171 1.66 -24.98 8.90
CA ARG A 171 2.71 -25.87 8.41
C ARG A 171 2.12 -27.15 7.84
N GLN A 172 2.82 -27.72 6.85
CA GLN A 172 2.40 -28.98 6.22
C GLN A 172 2.38 -30.16 7.20
N ASP A 173 3.19 -30.13 8.28
CA ASP A 173 3.24 -31.15 9.34
C ASP A 173 2.25 -30.89 10.48
N HIS A 174 1.42 -29.86 10.40
CA HIS A 174 0.41 -29.55 11.41
C HIS A 174 -0.75 -30.55 11.34
N GLU A 175 -1.32 -30.94 12.50
CA GLU A 175 -2.41 -31.91 12.55
C GLU A 175 -3.66 -31.55 11.75
N LEU A 176 -3.95 -30.23 11.61
CA LEU A 176 -5.03 -29.74 10.76
C LEU A 176 -4.72 -29.82 9.25
N ALA A 177 -3.49 -30.12 8.86
CA ALA A 177 -3.11 -30.20 7.45
C ALA A 177 -3.78 -31.39 6.73
N GLY A 178 -4.21 -32.42 7.46
CA GLY A 178 -4.98 -33.53 6.91
C GLY A 178 -6.46 -33.26 6.64
N LYS A 179 -7.00 -32.12 7.11
CA LYS A 179 -8.40 -31.74 6.88
C LYS A 179 -8.56 -31.01 5.55
N GLU A 180 -9.71 -31.15 4.91
CA GLU A 180 -10.07 -30.33 3.73
C GLU A 180 -10.47 -28.91 4.14
N THR A 181 -11.26 -28.79 5.20
CA THR A 181 -11.73 -27.53 5.79
C THR A 181 -11.59 -27.57 7.30
N VAL A 182 -11.58 -26.41 7.93
CA VAL A 182 -11.50 -26.25 9.39
C VAL A 182 -12.66 -25.43 9.92
N THR A 183 -13.14 -25.78 11.10
CA THR A 183 -14.19 -25.04 11.83
C THR A 183 -13.56 -24.08 12.83
N ALA A 184 -14.37 -23.17 13.37
CA ALA A 184 -13.94 -22.30 14.46
C ALA A 184 -13.43 -23.11 15.67
N GLU A 185 -14.12 -24.21 16.02
CA GLU A 185 -13.73 -25.07 17.16
C GLU A 185 -12.39 -25.78 16.92
N ASP A 186 -12.09 -26.12 15.68
CA ASP A 186 -10.80 -26.74 15.34
C ASP A 186 -9.63 -25.79 15.59
N ILE A 187 -9.80 -24.48 15.34
CA ILE A 187 -8.70 -23.53 15.35
C ILE A 187 -8.54 -22.78 16.68
N LYS A 188 -9.61 -22.63 17.48
CA LYS A 188 -9.58 -21.91 18.78
C LYS A 188 -8.56 -22.47 19.78
N GLN A 189 -8.23 -23.74 19.69
CA GLN A 189 -7.30 -24.41 20.60
C GLN A 189 -5.82 -24.12 20.31
N TYR A 190 -5.50 -23.50 19.16
CA TYR A 190 -4.15 -23.19 18.74
C TYR A 190 -3.81 -21.71 18.91
N PRO A 191 -2.52 -21.36 19.00
CA PRO A 191 -2.10 -19.97 18.87
C PRO A 191 -2.48 -19.43 17.49
N LEU A 192 -3.18 -18.29 17.44
CA LEU A 192 -3.67 -17.66 16.21
C LEU A 192 -2.92 -16.37 15.90
N ILE A 193 -2.30 -16.30 14.75
CA ILE A 193 -1.70 -15.08 14.20
C ILE A 193 -2.81 -14.37 13.42
N MET A 194 -3.25 -13.22 13.91
CA MET A 194 -4.46 -12.54 13.43
C MET A 194 -4.13 -11.31 12.58
N PRO A 195 -4.98 -10.95 11.60
CA PRO A 195 -4.84 -9.65 10.93
C PRO A 195 -5.01 -8.51 11.93
N GLY A 196 -4.10 -7.52 11.89
CA GLY A 196 -4.13 -6.35 12.77
C GLY A 196 -5.20 -5.32 12.42
N ARG A 197 -5.85 -5.44 11.25
CA ARG A 197 -6.93 -4.55 10.83
C ARG A 197 -8.21 -4.87 11.60
N GLU A 198 -8.74 -3.92 12.39
CA GLU A 198 -9.91 -4.13 13.24
C GLU A 198 -11.10 -4.73 12.49
N LYS A 199 -11.49 -4.15 11.34
CA LYS A 199 -12.63 -4.68 10.56
C LYS A 199 -12.47 -6.14 10.13
N ALA A 200 -11.26 -6.55 9.78
CA ALA A 200 -10.99 -7.95 9.40
C ALA A 200 -11.01 -8.85 10.64
N LYS A 201 -10.40 -8.39 11.74
CA LYS A 201 -10.41 -9.08 13.02
C LYS A 201 -11.83 -9.28 13.55
N ASP A 202 -12.66 -8.24 13.55
CA ASP A 202 -14.05 -8.30 14.00
C ASP A 202 -14.89 -9.31 13.18
N GLN A 203 -14.70 -9.35 11.86
CA GLN A 203 -15.36 -10.32 11.00
C GLN A 203 -14.97 -11.76 11.37
N ILE A 204 -13.69 -11.99 11.65
CA ILE A 204 -13.18 -13.31 12.04
C ILE A 204 -13.73 -13.70 13.42
N LEU A 205 -13.69 -12.80 14.41
CA LEU A 205 -14.22 -13.04 15.76
C LEU A 205 -15.72 -13.30 15.72
N HIS A 206 -16.47 -12.56 14.91
CA HIS A 206 -17.90 -12.80 14.69
C HIS A 206 -18.16 -14.19 14.06
N TRP A 207 -17.38 -14.57 13.04
CA TRP A 207 -17.46 -15.92 12.46
C TRP A 207 -17.14 -16.99 13.49
N MET A 208 -16.11 -16.77 14.32
CA MET A 208 -15.72 -17.72 15.37
C MET A 208 -16.73 -17.78 16.53
N GLN A 209 -17.66 -16.82 16.62
CA GLN A 209 -18.55 -16.64 17.77
C GLN A 209 -17.77 -16.64 19.10
N CYS A 210 -16.68 -15.87 19.14
CA CYS A 210 -15.76 -15.85 20.25
C CYS A 210 -15.22 -14.44 20.47
N GLU A 211 -15.01 -14.08 21.72
CA GLU A 211 -14.35 -12.83 22.07
C GLU A 211 -12.81 -13.00 22.03
N GLU A 212 -12.11 -11.92 21.65
CA GLU A 212 -10.66 -11.93 21.48
C GLU A 212 -9.90 -12.42 22.72
N GLN A 213 -10.37 -12.06 23.91
CA GLN A 213 -9.77 -12.45 25.19
C GLN A 213 -9.78 -13.96 25.48
N HIS A 214 -10.58 -14.74 24.76
CA HIS A 214 -10.67 -16.20 24.89
C HIS A 214 -9.76 -16.94 23.90
N LEU A 215 -9.00 -16.21 23.09
CA LEU A 215 -8.08 -16.75 22.09
C LEU A 215 -6.64 -16.54 22.51
N ASN A 216 -5.78 -17.49 22.19
CA ASN A 216 -4.34 -17.32 22.29
C ASN A 216 -3.82 -16.61 21.02
N ILE A 217 -3.56 -15.30 21.09
CA ILE A 217 -3.12 -14.50 19.95
C ILE A 217 -1.69 -14.00 20.23
N PRO A 218 -0.65 -14.75 19.81
CA PRO A 218 0.75 -14.35 20.02
C PRO A 218 1.20 -13.20 19.12
N ALA A 219 0.54 -12.95 17.98
CA ALA A 219 0.93 -11.88 17.06
C ALA A 219 -0.24 -11.38 16.21
N TYR A 220 -0.14 -10.09 15.82
CA TYR A 220 -0.94 -9.48 14.78
C TYR A 220 -0.06 -9.15 13.57
N TYR A 221 -0.61 -9.25 12.38
CA TYR A 221 0.10 -8.93 11.14
C TYR A 221 -0.67 -7.90 10.29
N ASN A 222 0.06 -7.11 9.53
CA ASN A 222 -0.49 -6.20 8.52
C ASN A 222 -0.18 -6.68 7.10
N ILE A 223 0.93 -7.40 6.91
CA ILE A 223 1.41 -7.96 5.66
C ILE A 223 1.51 -9.47 5.83
N LEU A 224 0.87 -10.22 4.94
CA LEU A 224 0.74 -11.66 5.03
C LEU A 224 2.07 -12.40 4.93
N SER A 225 3.03 -11.87 4.18
CA SER A 225 4.39 -12.40 4.11
C SER A 225 5.03 -12.57 5.49
N ASN A 226 4.83 -11.59 6.38
CA ASN A 226 5.36 -11.69 7.75
C ASN A 226 4.63 -12.77 8.56
N ALA A 227 3.32 -12.91 8.40
CA ALA A 227 2.56 -13.97 9.04
C ALA A 227 3.02 -15.35 8.59
N ALA A 228 3.32 -15.54 7.30
CA ALA A 228 3.83 -16.79 6.76
C ALA A 228 5.17 -17.19 7.43
N LEU A 229 6.09 -16.24 7.62
CA LEU A 229 7.35 -16.49 8.34
C LEU A 229 7.13 -16.91 9.80
N LEU A 230 6.15 -16.31 10.50
CA LEU A 230 5.79 -16.70 11.86
C LEU A 230 5.21 -18.12 11.92
N VAL A 231 4.39 -18.49 10.94
CA VAL A 231 3.85 -19.87 10.81
C VAL A 231 4.99 -20.85 10.54
N GLN A 232 5.93 -20.54 9.65
CA GLN A 232 7.11 -21.37 9.38
C GLN A 232 7.95 -21.59 10.65
N ALA A 233 8.12 -20.54 11.46
CA ALA A 233 8.82 -20.60 12.75
C ALA A 233 8.06 -21.39 13.82
N GLY A 234 6.82 -21.84 13.55
CA GLY A 234 6.01 -22.62 14.49
C GLY A 234 5.32 -21.78 15.58
N MET A 235 5.15 -20.47 15.37
CA MET A 235 4.51 -19.59 16.35
C MET A 235 2.99 -19.84 16.47
N GLY A 236 2.35 -20.36 15.42
CA GLY A 236 0.90 -20.66 15.41
C GLY A 236 0.34 -20.76 14.01
N CYS A 237 -0.99 -20.66 13.92
CA CYS A 237 -1.76 -20.71 12.67
C CYS A 237 -2.13 -19.28 12.26
N ALA A 238 -1.88 -18.84 11.02
CA ALA A 238 -2.28 -17.50 10.59
C ALA A 238 -3.69 -17.55 9.95
N VAL A 239 -4.60 -16.74 10.48
CA VAL A 239 -5.93 -16.56 9.86
C VAL A 239 -5.79 -15.58 8.70
N CYS A 240 -6.03 -16.02 7.47
CA CYS A 240 -5.77 -15.24 6.26
C CYS A 240 -6.69 -15.64 5.11
N LEU A 241 -6.53 -14.98 3.97
CA LEU A 241 -7.19 -15.32 2.72
C LEU A 241 -6.41 -16.39 1.95
N ASP A 242 -7.09 -17.16 1.09
CA ASP A 242 -6.53 -18.24 0.27
C ASP A 242 -5.45 -17.76 -0.73
N GLY A 243 -5.44 -16.48 -1.07
CA GLY A 243 -4.39 -15.86 -1.88
C GLY A 243 -2.98 -15.97 -1.30
N ALA A 244 -2.88 -16.22 0.01
CA ALA A 244 -1.62 -16.34 0.74
C ALA A 244 -0.61 -17.30 0.10
N LEU A 245 -1.05 -18.51 -0.21
CA LEU A 245 -0.18 -19.54 -0.81
C LEU A 245 0.20 -19.23 -2.25
N SER A 246 -0.65 -18.50 -2.97
CA SER A 246 -0.41 -18.19 -4.37
C SER A 246 0.66 -17.12 -4.56
N ILE A 247 0.88 -16.32 -3.53
CA ILE A 247 1.91 -15.26 -3.49
C ILE A 247 3.20 -15.81 -2.89
N HIS A 248 3.08 -16.73 -1.93
CA HIS A 248 4.20 -17.34 -1.20
C HIS A 248 4.14 -18.88 -1.34
N ALA A 249 4.53 -19.38 -2.52
CA ALA A 249 4.58 -20.81 -2.80
C ALA A 249 5.69 -21.49 -1.98
N ASP A 250 5.45 -21.71 -0.69
CA ASP A 250 6.34 -22.46 0.18
C ASP A 250 5.77 -23.88 0.40
N PRO A 251 6.48 -24.92 -0.03
CA PRO A 251 6.03 -26.31 0.15
C PRO A 251 5.91 -26.73 1.62
N ALA A 252 6.52 -25.99 2.56
CA ALA A 252 6.38 -26.27 3.99
C ALA A 252 5.06 -25.78 4.59
N LEU A 253 4.28 -24.98 3.85
CA LEU A 253 3.02 -24.41 4.27
C LEU A 253 1.84 -24.98 3.48
N CYS A 254 0.67 -25.01 4.12
CA CYS A 254 -0.59 -25.30 3.45
C CYS A 254 -1.71 -24.42 3.99
N PHE A 255 -2.72 -24.20 3.14
CA PHE A 255 -3.90 -23.45 3.49
C PHE A 255 -5.09 -24.40 3.69
N ARG A 256 -5.93 -24.10 4.69
CA ARG A 256 -7.19 -24.80 4.90
C ARG A 256 -8.32 -23.78 5.02
N GLN A 257 -9.33 -23.96 4.18
CA GLN A 257 -10.48 -23.07 4.17
C GLN A 257 -11.30 -23.25 5.44
N ILE A 258 -11.85 -22.15 5.97
CA ILE A 258 -12.80 -22.21 7.08
C ILE A 258 -14.19 -22.65 6.61
N THR A 259 -14.91 -23.34 7.48
CA THR A 259 -16.30 -23.72 7.25
C THR A 259 -17.19 -23.29 8.43
N PRO A 260 -18.37 -22.67 8.20
CA PRO A 260 -18.92 -22.26 6.91
C PRO A 260 -18.03 -21.24 6.19
N ALA A 261 -18.02 -21.30 4.85
CA ALA A 261 -17.14 -20.48 4.04
C ALA A 261 -17.45 -18.98 4.20
N HIS A 262 -16.42 -18.19 4.48
CA HIS A 262 -16.50 -16.73 4.47
C HIS A 262 -15.79 -16.21 3.23
N ILE A 263 -16.57 -15.62 2.32
CA ILE A 263 -16.10 -15.21 0.99
C ILE A 263 -16.03 -13.69 0.93
N THR A 264 -14.96 -13.17 0.32
CA THR A 264 -14.79 -11.76 0.00
C THR A 264 -14.34 -11.59 -1.45
N ARG A 265 -14.21 -10.36 -1.93
CA ARG A 265 -13.73 -10.05 -3.28
C ARG A 265 -12.80 -8.86 -3.25
N SER A 266 -11.81 -8.92 -4.11
CA SER A 266 -10.99 -7.76 -4.43
C SER A 266 -11.74 -6.81 -5.35
N VAL A 267 -11.51 -5.52 -5.15
CA VAL A 267 -12.02 -4.45 -6.01
C VAL A 267 -10.89 -3.51 -6.36
N ILE A 268 -10.94 -2.94 -7.57
CA ILE A 268 -10.12 -1.79 -7.95
C ILE A 268 -11.01 -0.56 -7.80
N LEU A 269 -10.58 0.37 -6.95
CA LEU A 269 -11.31 1.60 -6.64
C LEU A 269 -10.51 2.84 -7.05
N TRP A 270 -11.25 3.94 -7.27
CA TRP A 270 -10.69 5.27 -7.47
C TRP A 270 -11.63 6.33 -6.89
N LYS A 271 -11.10 7.52 -6.64
CA LYS A 271 -11.88 8.63 -6.08
C LYS A 271 -12.91 9.11 -7.09
N LYS A 272 -14.15 9.33 -6.63
CA LYS A 272 -15.21 9.97 -7.44
C LYS A 272 -14.80 11.37 -7.89
N ASN A 273 -15.18 11.72 -9.12
CA ASN A 273 -14.91 13.03 -9.71
C ASN A 273 -13.42 13.43 -9.70
N HIS A 274 -12.52 12.44 -9.73
CA HIS A 274 -11.09 12.69 -9.78
C HIS A 274 -10.65 13.07 -11.20
N LEU A 275 -9.79 14.09 -11.28
CA LEU A 275 -9.12 14.44 -12.55
C LEU A 275 -7.90 13.53 -12.70
N PHE A 276 -8.03 12.55 -13.56
CA PHE A 276 -6.92 11.66 -13.91
C PHE A 276 -6.00 12.28 -14.96
N SER A 277 -4.74 11.82 -15.00
CA SER A 277 -3.92 11.94 -16.21
C SER A 277 -4.57 11.16 -17.37
N GLN A 278 -4.19 11.45 -18.60
CA GLN A 278 -4.71 10.74 -19.78
C GLN A 278 -4.45 9.23 -19.68
N ALA A 279 -3.26 8.82 -19.25
CA ALA A 279 -2.91 7.43 -19.05
C ALA A 279 -3.79 6.74 -17.99
N ALA A 280 -3.97 7.39 -16.81
CA ALA A 280 -4.80 6.82 -15.74
C ALA A 280 -6.28 6.74 -16.15
N SER A 281 -6.81 7.75 -16.86
CA SER A 281 -8.19 7.75 -17.37
C SER A 281 -8.43 6.57 -18.32
N LEU A 282 -7.53 6.36 -19.28
CA LEU A 282 -7.61 5.25 -20.24
C LEU A 282 -7.46 3.89 -19.54
N PHE A 283 -6.61 3.80 -18.51
CA PHE A 283 -6.45 2.56 -17.74
C PHE A 283 -7.73 2.23 -16.97
N VAL A 284 -8.36 3.22 -16.33
CA VAL A 284 -9.67 3.05 -15.68
C VAL A 284 -10.73 2.56 -16.67
N GLN A 285 -10.81 3.16 -17.86
CA GLN A 285 -11.73 2.72 -18.91
C GLN A 285 -11.47 1.27 -19.32
N THR A 286 -10.19 0.90 -19.51
CA THR A 286 -9.80 -0.49 -19.85
C THR A 286 -10.26 -1.48 -18.77
N ILE A 287 -10.14 -1.12 -17.48
CA ILE A 287 -10.60 -1.98 -16.38
C ILE A 287 -12.13 -2.09 -16.34
N GLN A 288 -12.85 -1.04 -16.70
CA GLN A 288 -14.32 -1.03 -16.72
C GLN A 288 -14.93 -1.86 -17.86
N GLU A 289 -14.17 -2.05 -18.94
CA GLU A 289 -14.60 -2.80 -20.14
C GLU A 289 -14.34 -4.33 -20.01
N GLN A 290 -13.58 -4.77 -19.00
CA GLN A 290 -13.27 -6.19 -18.73
C GLN A 290 -14.34 -6.87 -17.84
#